data_971f2ec40f244093fdd8b36440a0de8a
#
_entry.id   971f2ec40f244093fdd8b36440a0de8a
#
_cell.length_a   1.000
_cell.length_b   1.000
_cell.length_c   1.000
_cell.angle_alpha   90.00
_cell.angle_beta   90.00
_cell.angle_gamma   90.00
#
_symmetry.space_group_name_H-M   'P 1'
#
loop_
_entity.id
_entity.type
_entity.pdbx_description
1 polymer ?
#
loop_
_entity_poly.entity_id
_entity_poly.type
_entity_poly.pdbx_seq_one_letter_code
_entity_poly.pdbx_strand_id
1 'polypeptide(L)'
;SSEPNGGHLRGVKGFQDLNLALKYKILDKEMGKGNLALFAAGGYSTPVTNYLSDYRPYSIGNGTNEWSLRGIAEYKLEMGLYARVAGGHLFRGQTEVERDYYYNNGSYYTPWMDVPSAWEYSAAIGIWMLDNSLRLEATYYGLKSTSGDDIRKYNAPQPTNKVQFDQVGFFGQYYIKPIKGLGVLAYYNQIFDGRNMSKSTTFGVGLTYQFEVLN
;
A
#
# COMPACT_ATOMS: atom_id res chain seq x y z
N SER A 1 -7.56 14.28 27.63
CA SER A 1 -8.62 14.39 28.62
C SER A 1 -9.95 14.05 27.97
N SER A 2 -10.55 12.97 28.38
CA SER A 2 -11.91 12.61 28.00
C SER A 2 -12.84 13.61 28.67
N GLU A 3 -13.42 14.51 27.91
CA GLU A 3 -14.57 15.23 28.41
C GLU A 3 -15.77 14.29 28.48
N PRO A 4 -16.58 14.36 29.55
CA PRO A 4 -17.67 13.42 29.78
C PRO A 4 -18.77 13.43 28.72
N ASN A 5 -18.80 14.38 27.81
CA ASN A 5 -19.88 14.59 26.83
C ASN A 5 -19.40 14.74 25.38
N GLY A 6 -18.26 14.23 25.04
CA GLY A 6 -17.77 14.33 23.68
C GLY A 6 -16.30 13.94 23.63
N GLY A 7 -16.03 12.65 23.64
CA GLY A 7 -14.66 12.17 23.54
C GLY A 7 -14.01 12.66 22.26
N HIS A 8 -13.05 13.55 22.37
CA HIS A 8 -12.10 13.75 21.31
C HIS A 8 -11.30 12.46 21.19
N LEU A 9 -11.65 11.65 20.20
CA LEU A 9 -10.87 10.49 19.84
C LEU A 9 -9.49 10.97 19.37
N ARG A 10 -8.51 10.89 20.26
CA ARG A 10 -7.12 11.18 19.94
C ARG A 10 -6.64 10.02 19.06
N GLY A 11 -6.29 10.32 17.81
CA GLY A 11 -5.65 9.34 16.95
C GLY A 11 -4.35 8.81 17.57
N VAL A 12 -4.00 7.57 17.28
CA VAL A 12 -2.74 6.97 17.69
C VAL A 12 -1.59 7.64 16.94
N LYS A 13 -0.50 7.94 17.65
CA LYS A 13 0.74 8.51 17.09
C LYS A 13 1.87 7.52 17.31
N GLY A 14 2.71 7.33 16.30
CA GLY A 14 3.88 6.45 16.40
C GLY A 14 4.47 6.15 15.03
N PHE A 15 5.55 5.37 15.05
CA PHE A 15 6.02 4.71 13.85
C PHE A 15 5.08 3.55 13.53
N GLN A 16 4.70 3.41 12.26
CA GLN A 16 3.77 2.38 11.83
C GLN A 16 4.49 1.04 11.69
N ASP A 17 4.97 0.75 10.50
CA ASP A 17 5.63 -0.51 10.18
C ASP A 17 6.93 -0.23 9.44
N LEU A 18 7.97 -1.02 9.71
CA LEU A 18 9.16 -1.06 8.88
C LEU A 18 8.90 -1.98 7.70
N ASN A 19 9.08 -1.45 6.50
CA ASN A 19 8.93 -2.23 5.27
C ASN A 19 10.27 -2.32 4.54
N LEU A 20 10.69 -3.54 4.24
CA LEU A 20 11.87 -3.85 3.45
C LEU A 20 11.40 -4.56 2.18
N ALA A 21 11.84 -4.07 1.02
CA ALA A 21 11.46 -4.67 -0.26
C ALA A 21 12.65 -4.79 -1.20
N LEU A 22 12.67 -5.89 -1.95
CA LEU A 22 13.62 -6.14 -3.02
C LEU A 22 12.84 -6.27 -4.34
N LYS A 23 13.38 -5.68 -5.40
CA LYS A 23 12.83 -5.78 -6.74
C LYS A 23 13.94 -6.25 -7.68
N TYR A 24 13.67 -7.34 -8.39
CA TYR A 24 14.60 -7.94 -9.35
C TYR A 24 14.01 -7.87 -10.76
N LYS A 25 14.83 -7.45 -11.75
CA LYS A 25 14.46 -7.45 -13.16
C LYS A 25 14.74 -8.83 -13.72
N ILE A 26 13.68 -9.55 -14.11
CA ILE A 26 13.76 -10.92 -14.67
C ILE A 26 14.05 -10.87 -16.17
N LEU A 27 13.40 -9.94 -16.87
CA LEU A 27 13.48 -9.81 -18.32
C LEU A 27 13.57 -8.32 -18.68
N ASP A 28 14.38 -8.04 -19.68
CA ASP A 28 14.48 -6.74 -20.34
C ASP A 28 14.72 -7.01 -21.83
N LYS A 29 13.69 -6.78 -22.65
CA LYS A 29 13.73 -7.17 -24.06
C LYS A 29 13.10 -6.12 -24.95
N GLU A 30 13.84 -5.69 -25.95
CA GLU A 30 13.29 -4.89 -27.04
C GLU A 30 12.22 -5.67 -27.79
N MET A 31 11.07 -5.07 -28.00
CA MET A 31 9.92 -5.67 -28.66
C MET A 31 9.15 -4.62 -29.45
N GLY A 32 9.23 -4.71 -30.77
CA GLY A 32 8.61 -3.74 -31.68
C GLY A 32 9.25 -2.35 -31.53
N LYS A 33 8.42 -1.34 -31.24
CA LYS A 33 8.86 0.07 -31.03
C LYS A 33 9.04 0.43 -29.56
N GLY A 34 9.33 -0.55 -28.73
CA GLY A 34 9.47 -0.31 -27.29
C GLY A 34 10.22 -1.43 -26.60
N ASN A 35 10.24 -1.38 -25.30
CA ASN A 35 10.92 -2.34 -24.43
C ASN A 35 9.94 -2.96 -23.42
N LEU A 36 9.94 -4.29 -23.34
CA LEU A 36 9.22 -5.07 -22.33
C LEU A 36 10.16 -5.41 -21.18
N ALA A 37 9.80 -4.98 -19.98
CA ALA A 37 10.51 -5.34 -18.75
C ALA A 37 9.56 -6.13 -17.81
N LEU A 38 10.09 -7.25 -17.29
CA LEU A 38 9.40 -8.05 -16.27
C LEU A 38 10.20 -8.03 -14.98
N PHE A 39 9.49 -7.85 -13.85
CA PHE A 39 10.12 -7.84 -12.54
C PHE A 39 9.39 -8.76 -11.58
N ALA A 40 10.14 -9.35 -10.64
CA ALA A 40 9.61 -9.89 -9.40
C ALA A 40 9.99 -8.96 -8.25
N ALA A 41 9.09 -8.79 -7.31
CA ALA A 41 9.36 -8.06 -6.08
C ALA A 41 8.88 -8.87 -4.88
N GLY A 42 9.68 -8.87 -3.82
CA GLY A 42 9.34 -9.46 -2.52
C GLY A 42 9.55 -8.43 -1.43
N GLY A 43 8.72 -8.46 -0.41
CA GLY A 43 8.81 -7.54 0.71
C GLY A 43 8.45 -8.19 2.04
N TYR A 44 8.95 -7.58 3.10
CA TYR A 44 8.61 -7.93 4.48
C TYR A 44 8.30 -6.65 5.25
N SER A 45 7.19 -6.65 5.96
CA SER A 45 6.75 -5.56 6.81
C SER A 45 6.52 -6.06 8.23
N THR A 46 6.95 -5.28 9.23
CA THR A 46 6.76 -5.61 10.64
C THR A 46 6.47 -4.36 11.45
N PRO A 47 5.54 -4.41 12.42
CA PRO A 47 5.31 -3.31 13.34
C PRO A 47 6.58 -2.96 14.12
N VAL A 48 6.92 -1.68 14.21
CA VAL A 48 8.10 -1.22 14.98
C VAL A 48 7.72 -0.51 16.29
N THR A 49 6.45 -0.21 16.47
CA THR A 49 5.91 0.32 17.73
C THR A 49 4.67 -0.48 18.13
N ASN A 50 4.42 -0.56 19.44
CA ASN A 50 3.18 -1.13 19.92
C ASN A 50 2.06 -0.09 19.77
N TYR A 51 1.29 -0.20 18.68
CA TYR A 51 0.09 0.58 18.44
C TYR A 51 -1.14 -0.32 18.53
N LEU A 52 -2.25 0.23 19.03
CA LEU A 52 -3.50 -0.50 19.19
C LEU A 52 -4.08 -0.91 17.84
N SER A 53 -3.77 -2.12 17.37
CA SER A 53 -4.21 -2.61 16.06
C SER A 53 -5.71 -2.85 15.98
N ASP A 54 -6.35 -3.15 17.12
CA ASP A 54 -7.79 -3.38 17.26
C ASP A 54 -8.60 -2.08 17.47
N TYR A 55 -7.93 -0.93 17.62
CA TYR A 55 -8.60 0.37 17.78
C TYR A 55 -8.96 0.98 16.41
N ARG A 56 -9.76 0.26 15.66
CA ARG A 56 -10.21 0.68 14.33
C ARG A 56 -11.37 1.68 14.43
N PRO A 57 -11.44 2.66 13.54
CA PRO A 57 -10.57 2.96 12.39
C PRO A 57 -9.35 3.84 12.72
N TYR A 58 -9.03 4.07 13.98
CA TYR A 58 -7.99 4.99 14.43
C TYR A 58 -6.60 4.38 14.51
N SER A 59 -6.49 3.07 14.41
CA SER A 59 -5.20 2.37 14.33
C SER A 59 -4.40 2.81 13.11
N ILE A 60 -3.09 2.99 13.27
CA ILE A 60 -2.18 3.39 12.18
C ILE A 60 -1.72 2.22 11.30
N GLY A 61 -2.03 0.98 11.69
CA GLY A 61 -1.65 -0.22 10.93
C GLY A 61 -2.42 -1.46 11.36
N ASN A 62 -2.03 -2.62 10.81
CA ASN A 62 -2.65 -3.90 11.12
C ASN A 62 -2.02 -4.61 12.34
N GLY A 63 -0.85 -4.16 12.81
CA GLY A 63 -0.14 -4.76 13.93
C GLY A 63 0.35 -6.18 13.67
N THR A 64 0.56 -6.57 12.42
CA THR A 64 0.95 -7.91 12.03
C THR A 64 2.16 -7.90 11.12
N ASN A 65 2.93 -8.98 11.14
CA ASN A 65 3.95 -9.22 10.14
C ASN A 65 3.28 -9.54 8.80
N GLU A 66 3.83 -8.97 7.72
CA GLU A 66 3.33 -9.17 6.37
C GLU A 66 4.48 -9.51 5.43
N TRP A 67 4.33 -10.58 4.66
CA TRP A 67 5.16 -10.90 3.51
C TRP A 67 4.41 -10.54 2.24
N SER A 68 5.11 -9.98 1.28
CA SER A 68 4.54 -9.67 -0.04
C SER A 68 5.33 -10.32 -1.16
N LEU A 69 4.61 -10.80 -2.18
CA LEU A 69 5.19 -11.29 -3.41
C LEU A 69 4.42 -10.70 -4.58
N ARG A 70 5.13 -10.05 -5.52
CA ARG A 70 4.53 -9.29 -6.62
C ARG A 70 5.26 -9.54 -7.94
N GLY A 71 4.48 -9.76 -9.00
CA GLY A 71 4.92 -9.72 -10.38
C GLY A 71 4.57 -8.37 -11.02
N ILE A 72 5.47 -7.85 -11.86
CA ILE A 72 5.29 -6.56 -12.54
C ILE A 72 5.69 -6.73 -14.00
N ALA A 73 4.86 -6.26 -14.92
CA ALA A 73 5.17 -6.13 -16.33
C ALA A 73 5.04 -4.66 -16.76
N GLU A 74 6.04 -4.15 -17.45
CA GLU A 74 6.07 -2.79 -17.98
C GLU A 74 6.46 -2.83 -19.44
N TYR A 75 5.70 -2.14 -20.29
CA TYR A 75 6.04 -1.92 -21.67
C TYR A 75 6.20 -0.42 -21.92
N LYS A 76 7.39 0.01 -22.32
CA LYS A 76 7.75 1.41 -22.57
C LYS A 76 8.09 1.61 -24.04
N LEU A 77 7.41 2.54 -24.70
CA LEU A 77 7.69 3.00 -26.04
C LEU A 77 8.87 3.97 -26.07
N GLU A 78 9.58 4.04 -27.20
CA GLU A 78 10.70 4.95 -27.43
C GLU A 78 10.31 6.41 -27.21
N MET A 79 9.08 6.80 -27.54
CA MET A 79 8.52 8.14 -27.31
C MET A 79 8.29 8.50 -25.83
N GLY A 80 8.59 7.58 -24.90
CA GLY A 80 8.42 7.78 -23.46
C GLY A 80 7.09 7.35 -22.88
N LEU A 81 6.09 7.03 -23.68
CA LEU A 81 4.82 6.45 -23.21
C LEU A 81 5.04 5.05 -22.69
N TYR A 82 4.42 4.70 -21.55
CA TYR A 82 4.49 3.35 -21.01
C TYR A 82 3.17 2.90 -20.37
N ALA A 83 3.00 1.60 -20.33
CA ALA A 83 1.95 0.95 -19.54
C ALA A 83 2.60 -0.06 -18.60
N ARG A 84 2.08 -0.16 -17.38
CA ARG A 84 2.55 -1.08 -16.34
C ARG A 84 1.35 -1.76 -15.71
N VAL A 85 1.49 -3.07 -15.48
CA VAL A 85 0.55 -3.85 -14.66
C VAL A 85 1.33 -4.60 -13.60
N ALA A 86 0.74 -4.77 -12.44
CA ALA A 86 1.31 -5.57 -11.38
C ALA A 86 0.20 -6.31 -10.64
N GLY A 87 0.55 -7.50 -10.13
CA GLY A 87 -0.31 -8.29 -9.26
C GLY A 87 0.53 -9.01 -8.23
N GLY A 88 0.00 -9.17 -7.03
CA GLY A 88 0.72 -9.77 -5.92
C GLY A 88 -0.19 -10.26 -4.82
N HIS A 89 0.40 -10.97 -3.86
CA HIS A 89 -0.28 -11.47 -2.68
C HIS A 89 0.44 -10.98 -1.42
N LEU A 90 -0.36 -10.53 -0.46
CA LEU A 90 0.06 -10.12 0.88
C LEU A 90 -0.30 -11.24 1.85
N PHE A 91 0.72 -11.91 2.39
CA PHE A 91 0.58 -12.94 3.41
C PHE A 91 0.67 -12.29 4.78
N ARG A 92 -0.44 -12.25 5.50
CA ARG A 92 -0.55 -11.62 6.81
C ARG A 92 -0.67 -12.66 7.89
N GLY A 93 -0.07 -12.37 9.04
CA GLY A 93 -0.16 -13.21 10.24
C GLY A 93 -1.26 -12.74 11.19
N GLN A 94 -0.99 -12.94 12.46
CA GLN A 94 -1.85 -12.54 13.56
C GLN A 94 -1.38 -11.22 14.17
N THR A 95 -2.29 -10.52 14.81
CA THR A 95 -2.02 -9.37 15.67
C THR A 95 -2.54 -9.64 17.08
N GLU A 96 -1.80 -9.18 18.07
CA GLU A 96 -2.23 -9.22 19.45
C GLU A 96 -3.13 -8.03 19.76
N VAL A 97 -4.25 -8.26 20.42
CA VAL A 97 -5.20 -7.22 20.82
C VAL A 97 -5.08 -6.95 22.31
N GLU A 98 -5.27 -5.70 22.72
CA GLU A 98 -5.25 -5.30 24.14
C GLU A 98 -6.54 -5.68 24.87
N ARG A 99 -6.83 -6.98 24.90
CA ARG A 99 -7.98 -7.57 25.58
C ARG A 99 -7.53 -8.82 26.31
N ASP A 100 -8.18 -9.15 27.40
CA ASP A 100 -7.89 -10.37 28.16
C ASP A 100 -8.14 -11.62 27.32
N TYR A 101 -9.11 -11.56 26.41
CA TYR A 101 -9.42 -12.62 25.48
C TYR A 101 -10.17 -12.12 24.25
N TYR A 102 -10.06 -12.86 23.19
CA TYR A 102 -10.82 -12.70 21.97
C TYR A 102 -11.37 -14.07 21.52
N TYR A 103 -12.65 -14.10 21.09
CA TYR A 103 -13.29 -15.31 20.64
C TYR A 103 -12.98 -15.54 19.16
N ASN A 104 -12.05 -16.44 18.87
CA ASN A 104 -11.59 -16.73 17.51
C ASN A 104 -12.27 -18.01 17.00
N ASN A 105 -12.98 -17.92 15.87
CA ASN A 105 -13.67 -19.02 15.18
C ASN A 105 -14.65 -19.85 16.05
N GLY A 106 -15.11 -19.29 17.13
CA GLY A 106 -16.06 -19.95 18.00
C GLY A 106 -15.51 -21.11 18.83
N SER A 107 -14.19 -21.31 18.85
CA SER A 107 -13.59 -22.51 19.45
C SER A 107 -12.95 -22.27 20.81
N TYR A 108 -12.25 -21.14 21.00
CA TYR A 108 -11.56 -20.80 22.25
C TYR A 108 -11.26 -19.30 22.33
N TYR A 109 -10.94 -18.84 23.52
CA TYR A 109 -10.56 -17.46 23.79
C TYR A 109 -9.06 -17.27 23.60
N THR A 110 -8.67 -16.17 22.93
CA THR A 110 -7.28 -15.82 22.66
C THR A 110 -7.14 -14.32 22.44
N PRO A 111 -6.01 -13.68 22.83
CA PRO A 111 -5.71 -12.30 22.47
C PRO A 111 -5.27 -12.15 21.02
N TRP A 112 -5.00 -13.26 20.31
CA TRP A 112 -4.50 -13.24 18.94
C TRP A 112 -5.62 -13.24 17.92
N MET A 113 -5.60 -12.29 16.99
CA MET A 113 -6.53 -12.17 15.89
C MET A 113 -5.85 -12.38 14.54
N ASP A 114 -6.47 -13.18 13.67
CA ASP A 114 -6.02 -13.34 12.29
C ASP A 114 -6.28 -12.07 11.48
N VAL A 115 -5.25 -11.55 10.84
CA VAL A 115 -5.38 -10.44 9.88
C VAL A 115 -5.52 -11.03 8.48
N PRO A 116 -6.62 -10.73 7.76
CA PRO A 116 -6.86 -11.30 6.45
C PRO A 116 -5.75 -11.00 5.45
N SER A 117 -5.19 -12.03 4.84
CA SER A 117 -4.32 -11.91 3.68
C SER A 117 -5.09 -11.30 2.50
N ALA A 118 -4.38 -10.75 1.51
CA ALA A 118 -5.03 -10.03 0.42
C ALA A 118 -4.31 -10.24 -0.92
N TRP A 119 -5.08 -10.20 -2.00
CA TRP A 119 -4.59 -9.93 -3.33
C TRP A 119 -4.53 -8.44 -3.56
N GLU A 120 -3.45 -7.99 -4.19
CA GLU A 120 -3.30 -6.64 -4.69
C GLU A 120 -3.06 -6.67 -6.20
N TYR A 121 -3.56 -5.66 -6.89
CA TYR A 121 -3.36 -5.49 -8.32
C TYR A 121 -3.32 -4.02 -8.68
N SER A 122 -2.55 -3.69 -9.71
CA SER A 122 -2.45 -2.32 -10.18
C SER A 122 -2.24 -2.26 -11.68
N ALA A 123 -2.69 -1.17 -12.27
CA ALA A 123 -2.40 -0.78 -13.63
C ALA A 123 -2.00 0.70 -13.65
N ALA A 124 -1.10 1.05 -14.56
CA ALA A 124 -0.68 2.42 -14.75
C ALA A 124 -0.44 2.69 -16.23
N ILE A 125 -0.77 3.90 -16.67
CA ILE A 125 -0.36 4.46 -17.95
C ILE A 125 0.35 5.77 -17.66
N GLY A 126 1.53 5.95 -18.21
CA GLY A 126 2.32 7.13 -17.95
C GLY A 126 3.19 7.54 -19.12
N ILE A 127 3.76 8.72 -19.01
CA ILE A 127 4.67 9.28 -20.00
C ILE A 127 5.88 9.93 -19.32
N TRP A 128 7.04 9.70 -19.89
CA TRP A 128 8.26 10.44 -19.60
C TRP A 128 8.47 11.51 -20.64
N MET A 129 8.69 12.73 -20.20
CA MET A 129 8.90 13.93 -21.03
C MET A 129 10.13 14.70 -20.56
N LEU A 130 10.50 15.76 -21.30
CA LEU A 130 11.59 16.67 -20.98
C LEU A 130 12.93 15.95 -20.72
N ASP A 131 13.33 15.08 -21.64
CA ASP A 131 14.53 14.23 -21.53
C ASP A 131 14.50 13.34 -20.27
N ASN A 132 13.37 12.68 -20.02
CA ASN A 132 13.12 11.86 -18.83
C ASN A 132 13.19 12.61 -17.49
N SER A 133 13.07 13.94 -17.49
CA SER A 133 13.02 14.71 -16.24
C SER A 133 11.60 14.82 -15.66
N LEU A 134 10.56 14.72 -16.47
CA LEU A 134 9.16 14.78 -16.03
C LEU A 134 8.46 13.46 -16.30
N ARG A 135 7.86 12.88 -15.27
CA ARG A 135 7.01 11.70 -15.34
C ARG A 135 5.58 12.06 -14.91
N LEU A 136 4.62 11.74 -15.74
CA LEU A 136 3.20 11.80 -15.40
C LEU A 136 2.58 10.42 -15.53
N GLU A 137 1.72 10.04 -14.60
CA GLU A 137 1.13 8.70 -14.56
C GLU A 137 -0.31 8.77 -14.05
N ALA A 138 -1.23 8.09 -14.72
CA ALA A 138 -2.54 7.73 -14.20
C ALA A 138 -2.49 6.29 -13.70
N THR A 139 -3.06 6.04 -12.53
CA THR A 139 -2.96 4.76 -11.85
C THR A 139 -4.32 4.22 -11.45
N TYR A 140 -4.43 2.91 -11.45
CA TYR A 140 -5.49 2.16 -10.82
C TYR A 140 -4.87 1.16 -9.84
N TYR A 141 -5.43 1.05 -8.66
CA TYR A 141 -4.98 0.10 -7.65
C TYR A 141 -6.19 -0.54 -6.98
N GLY A 142 -6.12 -1.85 -6.76
CA GLY A 142 -7.12 -2.59 -6.03
C GLY A 142 -6.50 -3.54 -5.01
N LEU A 143 -7.23 -3.74 -3.91
CA LEU A 143 -6.90 -4.67 -2.85
C LEU A 143 -8.13 -5.48 -2.49
N LYS A 144 -7.99 -6.81 -2.40
CA LYS A 144 -9.07 -7.73 -2.04
C LYS A 144 -8.60 -8.74 -1.00
N SER A 145 -9.12 -8.65 0.22
CA SER A 145 -8.89 -9.65 1.26
C SER A 145 -9.38 -11.03 0.82
N THR A 146 -8.61 -12.07 1.12
CA THR A 146 -8.93 -13.47 0.80
C THR A 146 -9.84 -14.12 1.83
N SER A 147 -9.95 -13.54 3.03
CA SER A 147 -10.75 -14.01 4.15
C SER A 147 -11.25 -12.83 4.98
N GLY A 148 -11.79 -13.11 6.15
CA GLY A 148 -12.27 -12.12 7.11
C GLY A 148 -13.76 -11.87 7.02
N ASP A 149 -14.28 -11.28 8.09
CA ASP A 149 -15.70 -10.95 8.25
C ASP A 149 -16.01 -9.53 7.79
N ASP A 150 -17.27 -9.28 7.49
CA ASP A 150 -17.77 -7.92 7.33
C ASP A 150 -17.96 -7.22 8.68
N ILE A 151 -17.75 -5.91 8.67
CA ILE A 151 -18.13 -5.07 9.81
C ILE A 151 -19.65 -5.14 9.95
N ARG A 152 -20.12 -5.63 11.10
CA ARG A 152 -21.53 -5.75 11.40
C ARG A 152 -22.02 -4.52 12.14
N LYS A 153 -23.31 -4.22 11.99
CA LYS A 153 -23.96 -3.04 12.59
C LYS A 153 -23.71 -2.87 14.10
N TYR A 154 -23.50 -3.99 14.80
CA TYR A 154 -23.36 -4.00 16.27
C TYR A 154 -21.93 -4.23 16.76
N ASN A 155 -20.96 -4.40 15.85
CA ASN A 155 -19.58 -4.69 16.20
C ASN A 155 -18.67 -3.52 15.79
N ALA A 156 -17.76 -3.16 16.67
CA ALA A 156 -16.68 -2.25 16.29
C ALA A 156 -15.81 -2.88 15.19
N PRO A 157 -15.23 -2.09 14.29
CA PRO A 157 -14.25 -2.58 13.32
C PRO A 157 -13.07 -3.28 14.02
N GLN A 158 -12.64 -4.40 13.47
CA GLN A 158 -11.59 -5.26 14.05
C GLN A 158 -10.53 -5.64 13.00
N PRO A 159 -9.31 -6.04 13.41
CA PRO A 159 -8.28 -6.51 12.49
C PRO A 159 -8.69 -7.70 11.62
N THR A 160 -9.62 -8.54 12.09
CA THR A 160 -10.18 -9.70 11.35
C THR A 160 -11.11 -9.31 10.21
N ASN A 161 -11.53 -8.05 10.12
CA ASN A 161 -12.43 -7.65 9.06
C ASN A 161 -11.71 -7.61 7.72
N LYS A 162 -12.37 -8.14 6.68
CA LYS A 162 -11.89 -8.01 5.31
C LYS A 162 -11.87 -6.54 4.90
N VAL A 163 -10.86 -6.17 4.14
CA VAL A 163 -10.75 -4.85 3.51
C VAL A 163 -10.64 -5.07 2.02
N GLN A 164 -11.54 -4.43 1.27
CA GLN A 164 -11.50 -4.41 -0.18
C GLN A 164 -11.69 -2.98 -0.64
N PHE A 165 -10.93 -2.55 -1.62
CA PHE A 165 -11.14 -1.25 -2.24
C PHE A 165 -10.53 -1.19 -3.64
N ASP A 166 -11.06 -0.27 -4.41
CA ASP A 166 -10.57 0.12 -5.72
C ASP A 166 -10.31 1.64 -5.73
N GLN A 167 -9.14 2.02 -6.23
CA GLN A 167 -8.62 3.38 -6.19
C GLN A 167 -8.11 3.79 -7.56
N VAL A 168 -8.37 5.03 -7.95
CA VAL A 168 -7.70 5.70 -9.06
C VAL A 168 -6.80 6.79 -8.55
N GLY A 169 -5.75 7.10 -9.29
CA GLY A 169 -4.79 8.12 -8.89
C GLY A 169 -4.09 8.78 -10.05
N PHE A 170 -3.47 9.91 -9.73
CA PHE A 170 -2.55 10.64 -10.61
C PHE A 170 -1.26 10.87 -9.87
N PHE A 171 -0.15 10.68 -10.55
CA PHE A 171 1.18 10.88 -10.03
C PHE A 171 2.00 11.75 -10.98
N GLY A 172 2.71 12.72 -10.44
CA GLY A 172 3.67 13.54 -11.16
C GLY A 172 5.00 13.56 -10.42
N GLN A 173 6.11 13.47 -11.16
CA GLN A 173 7.46 13.54 -10.62
C GLN A 173 8.34 14.36 -11.57
N TYR A 174 9.08 15.33 -11.03
CA TYR A 174 10.00 16.13 -11.78
C TYR A 174 11.40 16.08 -11.17
N TYR A 175 12.38 15.65 -11.94
CA TYR A 175 13.79 15.68 -11.56
C TYR A 175 14.42 17.04 -11.90
N ILE A 176 15.01 17.65 -10.90
CA ILE A 176 15.60 18.99 -10.99
C ILE A 176 16.95 18.88 -11.70
N LYS A 177 17.00 19.26 -12.98
CA LYS A 177 18.21 19.09 -13.83
C LYS A 177 19.52 19.58 -13.21
N PRO A 178 19.59 20.74 -12.51
CA PRO A 178 20.83 21.21 -11.88
C PRO A 178 21.38 20.35 -10.75
N ILE A 179 20.52 19.54 -10.10
CA ILE A 179 20.92 18.71 -8.96
C ILE A 179 20.64 17.25 -9.31
N LYS A 180 21.69 16.57 -9.78
CA LYS A 180 21.60 15.16 -10.21
C LYS A 180 20.93 14.31 -9.13
N GLY A 181 19.86 13.62 -9.51
CA GLY A 181 19.12 12.69 -8.64
C GLY A 181 18.02 13.34 -7.75
N LEU A 182 18.03 14.65 -7.57
CA LEU A 182 16.98 15.33 -6.78
C LEU A 182 15.71 15.51 -7.62
N GLY A 183 14.59 15.18 -7.05
CA GLY A 183 13.28 15.39 -7.67
C GLY A 183 12.20 15.75 -6.66
N VAL A 184 11.13 16.32 -7.17
CA VAL A 184 9.89 16.57 -6.46
C VAL A 184 8.81 15.68 -7.01
N LEU A 185 7.90 15.23 -6.16
CA LEU A 185 6.75 14.45 -6.60
C LEU A 185 5.47 14.97 -5.95
N ALA A 186 4.36 14.74 -6.64
CA ALA A 186 3.03 14.97 -6.11
C ALA A 186 2.11 13.84 -6.56
N TYR A 187 1.14 13.50 -5.73
CA TYR A 187 0.14 12.50 -6.09
C TYR A 187 -1.24 12.86 -5.55
N TYR A 188 -2.24 12.33 -6.23
CA TYR A 188 -3.64 12.37 -5.85
C TYR A 188 -4.22 10.98 -6.01
N ASN A 189 -4.93 10.49 -4.99
CA ASN A 189 -5.58 9.19 -5.00
C ASN A 189 -7.01 9.31 -4.49
N GLN A 190 -7.93 8.61 -5.14
CA GLN A 190 -9.34 8.55 -4.77
C GLN A 190 -9.80 7.10 -4.68
N ILE A 191 -10.19 6.66 -3.47
CA ILE A 191 -10.93 5.40 -3.30
C ILE A 191 -12.38 5.68 -3.72
N PHE A 192 -12.82 5.01 -4.80
CA PHE A 192 -14.16 5.21 -5.37
C PHE A 192 -15.10 4.06 -5.04
N ASP A 193 -14.56 2.86 -4.77
CA ASP A 193 -15.32 1.70 -4.29
C ASP A 193 -14.59 1.05 -3.12
N GLY A 194 -15.35 0.53 -2.14
CA GLY A 194 -14.76 -0.09 -0.95
C GLY A 194 -15.75 -0.89 -0.14
N ARG A 195 -15.27 -2.00 0.40
CA ARG A 195 -15.98 -2.83 1.39
C ARG A 195 -15.20 -2.82 2.69
N ASN A 196 -15.87 -2.44 3.79
CA ASN A 196 -15.25 -2.18 5.08
C ASN A 196 -14.13 -1.12 5.02
N MET A 197 -14.21 -0.26 4.03
CA MET A 197 -13.27 0.83 3.80
C MET A 197 -14.04 2.07 3.36
N SER A 198 -13.71 3.20 3.94
CA SER A 198 -14.35 4.48 3.58
C SER A 198 -13.84 4.98 2.23
N LYS A 199 -14.73 5.60 1.46
CA LYS A 199 -14.32 6.41 0.32
C LYS A 199 -13.48 7.57 0.84
N SER A 200 -12.29 7.71 0.31
CA SER A 200 -11.35 8.74 0.77
C SER A 200 -10.56 9.32 -0.38
N THR A 201 -10.16 10.55 -0.20
CA THR A 201 -9.26 11.26 -1.11
C THR A 201 -7.95 11.52 -0.36
N THR A 202 -6.84 11.22 -1.01
CA THR A 202 -5.51 11.47 -0.46
C THR A 202 -4.70 12.26 -1.48
N PHE A 203 -4.01 13.29 -1.05
CA PHE A 203 -2.99 13.96 -1.83
C PHE A 203 -1.71 14.09 -1.02
N GLY A 204 -0.60 14.12 -1.71
CA GLY A 204 0.69 14.27 -1.07
C GLY A 204 1.71 14.90 -1.99
N VAL A 205 2.73 15.47 -1.37
CA VAL A 205 3.93 16.00 -2.02
C VAL A 205 5.15 15.44 -1.32
N GLY A 206 6.24 15.27 -2.06
CA GLY A 206 7.45 14.72 -1.50
C GLY A 206 8.69 15.10 -2.29
N LEU A 207 9.83 14.80 -1.68
CA LEU A 207 11.14 14.88 -2.31
C LEU A 207 11.65 13.47 -2.59
N THR A 208 12.33 13.30 -3.69
CA THR A 208 13.03 12.06 -4.03
C THR A 208 14.48 12.38 -4.34
N TYR A 209 15.37 11.50 -3.92
CA TYR A 209 16.77 11.59 -4.28
C TYR A 209 17.27 10.22 -4.72
N GLN A 210 17.83 10.15 -5.92
CA GLN A 210 18.42 8.95 -6.49
C GLN A 210 19.94 9.08 -6.50
N PHE A 211 20.60 8.05 -5.97
CA PHE A 211 22.06 7.94 -5.99
C PHE A 211 22.46 6.53 -6.40
N GLU A 212 23.58 6.43 -7.07
CA GLU A 212 24.19 5.15 -7.42
C GLU A 212 25.08 4.69 -6.27
N VAL A 213 24.88 3.47 -5.78
CA VAL A 213 25.66 2.92 -4.65
C VAL A 213 26.89 2.16 -5.15
N LEU A 214 26.83 1.62 -6.37
CA LEU A 214 27.92 0.87 -7.01
C LEU A 214 28.07 1.36 -8.46
N ASN A 215 29.27 1.69 -8.85
CA ASN A 215 29.69 1.90 -10.24
C ASN A 215 30.22 0.59 -10.83
#